data_18fc5c21a42baa4d28098d2c6553a730
#
_entry.id   18fc5c21a42baa4d28098d2c6553a730
#
_cell.length_a   1.000
_cell.length_b   1.000
_cell.length_c   1.000
_cell.angle_alpha   90.00
_cell.angle_beta   90.00
_cell.angle_gamma   90.00
#
_symmetry.space_group_name_H-M   'P 1'
#
loop_
_entity.id
_entity.type
_entity.pdbx_description
1 polymer ?
#
loop_
_entity_poly.entity_id
_entity_poly.type
_entity_poly.pdbx_seq_one_letter_code
_entity_poly.pdbx_strand_id
1 'polypeptide(L)'
;MSEQLQNSVTNKDHIRGLQTAPLELVEYGDYQCPSCGEAYIALKQVQQQLRKQVKFIFRNFPLAEHPNAFGAAIAAEAAALQHKFWEMHDLLYSNQLYLGSDDLLGYAEELGLDTRRFSQDLQSEVLAAKIQAEFESGESSGVTGTPNFYINGEKYNGDWEGDSLTHYLK
;
A
#
# COMPACT_ATOMS: atom_id res chain seq x y z
N MET A 1 -11.12 1.47 21.88
CA MET A 1 -10.50 1.52 20.55
C MET A 1 -9.09 0.97 20.61
N SER A 2 -8.74 0.14 19.66
CA SER A 2 -7.38 -0.38 19.58
C SER A 2 -6.41 0.67 19.03
N GLU A 3 -5.26 0.79 19.66
CA GLU A 3 -4.14 1.58 19.18
C GLU A 3 -3.02 0.67 18.67
N GLN A 4 -3.30 -0.62 18.58
CA GLN A 4 -2.34 -1.65 18.20
C GLN A 4 -2.79 -2.41 16.96
N LEU A 5 -1.82 -2.78 16.13
CA LEU A 5 -2.05 -3.60 14.97
C LEU A 5 -2.55 -4.97 15.41
N GLN A 6 -3.74 -5.37 14.96
CA GLN A 6 -4.36 -6.63 15.37
C GLN A 6 -3.88 -7.82 14.54
N ASN A 7 -3.44 -7.58 13.32
CA ASN A 7 -2.92 -8.62 12.43
C ASN A 7 -1.43 -8.38 12.20
N SER A 8 -0.61 -9.16 12.87
CA SER A 8 0.85 -9.06 12.77
C SER A 8 1.32 -9.23 11.32
N VAL A 9 2.42 -8.58 11.00
CA VAL A 9 3.05 -8.71 9.68
C VAL A 9 3.57 -10.13 9.49
N THR A 10 3.31 -10.69 8.30
CA THR A 10 3.77 -12.03 7.92
C THR A 10 4.47 -11.96 6.57
N ASN A 11 5.00 -13.10 6.11
CA ASN A 11 5.62 -13.20 4.79
C ASN A 11 4.62 -13.07 3.63
N LYS A 12 3.33 -13.02 3.93
CA LYS A 12 2.28 -12.77 2.94
C LYS A 12 2.07 -11.29 2.67
N ASP A 13 2.56 -10.44 3.56
CA ASP A 13 2.51 -9.00 3.36
C ASP A 13 3.52 -8.56 2.30
N HIS A 14 3.22 -7.44 1.64
CA HIS A 14 4.16 -6.82 0.71
C HIS A 14 5.16 -5.99 1.50
N ILE A 15 6.43 -6.35 1.44
CA ILE A 15 7.50 -5.72 2.22
C ILE A 15 8.48 -5.07 1.28
N ARG A 16 8.78 -3.80 1.54
CA ARG A 16 9.83 -3.05 0.84
C ARG A 16 10.92 -2.67 1.86
N GLY A 17 12.17 -2.86 1.47
CA GLY A 17 13.31 -2.65 2.36
C GLY A 17 13.83 -3.98 2.89
N LEU A 18 14.75 -3.91 3.86
CA LEU A 18 15.41 -5.09 4.40
C LEU A 18 14.47 -5.83 5.37
N GLN A 19 14.19 -7.10 5.10
CA GLN A 19 13.25 -7.89 5.92
C GLN A 19 13.68 -7.99 7.40
N THR A 20 14.97 -7.92 7.65
CA THR A 20 15.52 -7.98 9.01
C THR A 20 15.69 -6.62 9.66
N ALA A 21 15.15 -5.56 9.03
CA ALA A 21 15.24 -4.21 9.60
C ALA A 21 14.56 -4.15 10.97
N PRO A 22 15.14 -3.40 11.92
CA PRO A 22 14.62 -3.37 13.29
C PRO A 22 13.30 -2.62 13.44
N LEU A 23 13.00 -1.69 12.54
CA LEU A 23 11.73 -0.94 12.58
C LEU A 23 10.79 -1.44 11.50
N GLU A 24 9.54 -1.67 11.90
CA GLU A 24 8.48 -2.13 11.02
C GLU A 24 7.46 -1.02 10.88
N LEU A 25 7.28 -0.53 9.65
CA LEU A 25 6.33 0.55 9.35
C LEU A 25 5.22 -0.01 8.47
N VAL A 26 4.00 -0.10 9.00
CA VAL A 26 2.82 -0.54 8.25
C VAL A 26 1.99 0.68 7.89
N GLU A 27 1.62 0.78 6.63
CA GLU A 27 0.65 1.76 6.14
C GLU A 27 -0.62 1.04 5.69
N TYR A 28 -1.77 1.53 6.17
CA TYR A 28 -3.05 1.26 5.54
C TYR A 28 -3.35 2.42 4.59
N GLY A 29 -3.43 2.13 3.30
CA GLY A 29 -3.50 3.17 2.29
C GLY A 29 -4.50 2.88 1.17
N ASP A 30 -4.79 3.95 0.42
CA ASP A 30 -5.77 3.99 -0.65
C ASP A 30 -5.12 4.70 -1.84
N TYR A 31 -5.05 4.02 -2.97
CA TYR A 31 -4.35 4.55 -4.15
C TYR A 31 -4.98 5.81 -4.74
N GLN A 32 -6.27 6.04 -4.48
CA GLN A 32 -6.94 7.25 -4.99
C GLN A 32 -6.97 8.39 -3.97
N CYS A 33 -6.61 8.13 -2.72
CA CYS A 33 -6.63 9.13 -1.66
C CYS A 33 -5.50 10.17 -1.87
N PRO A 34 -5.83 11.48 -1.94
CA PRO A 34 -4.80 12.50 -2.12
C PRO A 34 -3.76 12.53 -1.00
N SER A 35 -4.19 12.38 0.26
CA SER A 35 -3.27 12.33 1.39
C SER A 35 -2.32 11.15 1.32
N CYS A 36 -2.78 10.01 0.80
CA CYS A 36 -1.91 8.86 0.59
C CYS A 36 -0.87 9.12 -0.49
N GLY A 37 -1.22 9.91 -1.51
CA GLY A 37 -0.26 10.38 -2.52
C GLY A 37 0.84 11.24 -1.92
N GLU A 38 0.49 12.12 -1.00
CA GLU A 38 1.47 12.93 -0.27
C GLU A 38 2.34 12.04 0.64
N ALA A 39 1.71 11.08 1.32
CA ALA A 39 2.43 10.12 2.15
C ALA A 39 3.40 9.28 1.32
N TYR A 40 3.02 8.92 0.10
CA TYR A 40 3.89 8.17 -0.81
C TYR A 40 5.23 8.90 -1.01
N ILE A 41 5.18 10.21 -1.19
CA ILE A 41 6.40 11.03 -1.37
C ILE A 41 7.25 10.99 -0.10
N ALA A 42 6.62 11.14 1.07
CA ALA A 42 7.32 11.06 2.35
C ALA A 42 7.95 9.68 2.57
N LEU A 43 7.24 8.61 2.17
CA LEU A 43 7.73 7.24 2.31
C LEU A 43 8.89 6.93 1.37
N LYS A 44 8.93 7.56 0.19
CA LYS A 44 10.10 7.44 -0.71
C LYS A 44 11.35 7.96 0.00
N GLN A 45 11.23 9.03 0.73
CA GLN A 45 12.35 9.59 1.50
C GLN A 45 12.81 8.62 2.59
N VAL A 46 11.87 8.01 3.32
CA VAL A 46 12.17 6.97 4.30
C VAL A 46 12.95 5.82 3.63
N GLN A 47 12.46 5.37 2.48
CA GLN A 47 13.10 4.28 1.73
C GLN A 47 14.52 4.64 1.29
N GLN A 48 14.74 5.86 0.85
CA GLN A 48 16.06 6.29 0.38
C GLN A 48 17.06 6.40 1.52
N GLN A 49 16.63 6.91 2.66
CA GLN A 49 17.52 7.22 3.78
C GLN A 49 17.63 6.12 4.82
N LEU A 50 16.59 5.31 5.01
CA LEU A 50 16.48 4.38 6.14
C LEU A 50 16.17 2.95 5.73
N ARG A 51 16.42 2.55 4.50
CA ARG A 51 16.03 1.24 3.97
C ARG A 51 16.59 0.05 4.74
N LYS A 52 17.69 0.23 5.45
CA LYS A 52 18.30 -0.82 6.27
C LYS A 52 17.76 -0.84 7.70
N GLN A 53 17.19 0.28 8.14
CA GLN A 53 16.62 0.42 9.48
C GLN A 53 15.10 0.18 9.50
N VAL A 54 14.42 0.41 8.37
CA VAL A 54 12.97 0.37 8.29
C VAL A 54 12.53 -0.57 7.19
N LYS A 55 11.69 -1.56 7.52
CA LYS A 55 10.96 -2.32 6.52
C LYS A 55 9.56 -1.72 6.42
N PHE A 56 9.13 -1.46 5.19
CA PHE A 56 7.85 -0.84 4.89
C PHE A 56 6.86 -1.89 4.39
N ILE A 57 5.66 -1.90 4.97
CA ILE A 57 4.58 -2.79 4.59
C ILE A 57 3.37 -1.94 4.17
N PHE A 58 2.81 -2.26 3.00
CA PHE A 58 1.59 -1.60 2.53
C PHE A 58 0.43 -2.57 2.59
N ARG A 59 -0.65 -2.14 3.22
CA ARG A 59 -1.93 -2.88 3.26
C ARG A 59 -3.03 -2.02 2.66
N ASN A 60 -3.93 -2.65 1.95
CA ASN A 60 -5.01 -1.96 1.24
C ASN A 60 -6.13 -1.55 2.19
N PHE A 61 -6.56 -0.29 2.08
CA PHE A 61 -7.71 0.23 2.79
C PHE A 61 -8.49 1.16 1.86
N PRO A 62 -9.04 0.61 0.76
CA PRO A 62 -9.74 1.44 -0.23
C PRO A 62 -11.06 1.97 0.35
N LEU A 63 -11.21 3.29 0.30
CA LEU A 63 -12.39 3.97 0.84
C LEU A 63 -13.52 3.97 -0.21
N ALA A 64 -14.75 3.78 0.27
CA ALA A 64 -15.93 3.72 -0.62
C ALA A 64 -16.15 5.01 -1.39
N GLU A 65 -15.75 6.15 -0.83
CA GLU A 65 -15.85 7.46 -1.47
C GLU A 65 -14.89 7.68 -2.64
N HIS A 66 -13.91 6.79 -2.81
CA HIS A 66 -12.94 6.84 -3.90
C HIS A 66 -13.28 5.75 -4.92
N PRO A 67 -14.00 6.09 -6.02
CA PRO A 67 -14.57 5.06 -6.91
C PRO A 67 -13.56 4.15 -7.60
N ASN A 68 -12.32 4.59 -7.78
CA ASN A 68 -11.28 3.80 -8.43
C ASN A 68 -10.29 3.16 -7.46
N ALA A 69 -10.47 3.35 -6.16
CA ALA A 69 -9.52 2.85 -5.16
C ALA A 69 -9.48 1.33 -5.12
N PHE A 70 -10.65 0.68 -5.13
CA PHE A 70 -10.71 -0.78 -5.08
C PHE A 70 -10.09 -1.42 -6.34
N GLY A 71 -10.42 -0.88 -7.51
CA GLY A 71 -9.84 -1.35 -8.77
C GLY A 71 -8.33 -1.20 -8.83
N ALA A 72 -7.80 -0.08 -8.31
CA ALA A 72 -6.36 0.13 -8.25
C ALA A 72 -5.71 -0.86 -7.28
N ALA A 73 -6.36 -1.14 -6.14
CA ALA A 73 -5.87 -2.14 -5.19
C ALA A 73 -5.80 -3.53 -5.84
N ILE A 74 -6.83 -3.93 -6.59
CA ILE A 74 -6.82 -5.18 -7.35
C ILE A 74 -5.67 -5.21 -8.34
N ALA A 75 -5.43 -4.09 -9.05
CA ALA A 75 -4.34 -4.01 -10.03
C ALA A 75 -2.97 -4.25 -9.37
N ALA A 76 -2.74 -3.67 -8.21
CA ALA A 76 -1.50 -3.89 -7.47
C ALA A 76 -1.35 -5.36 -7.07
N GLU A 77 -2.42 -5.99 -6.59
CA GLU A 77 -2.40 -7.40 -6.21
C GLU A 77 -2.22 -8.31 -7.43
N ALA A 78 -2.84 -7.98 -8.56
CA ALA A 78 -2.66 -8.72 -9.81
C ALA A 78 -1.19 -8.63 -10.28
N ALA A 79 -0.60 -7.46 -10.19
CA ALA A 79 0.82 -7.28 -10.51
C ALA A 79 1.70 -8.09 -9.55
N ALA A 80 1.30 -8.21 -8.28
CA ALA A 80 2.01 -9.02 -7.29
C ALA A 80 2.09 -10.48 -7.70
N LEU A 81 1.05 -11.02 -8.34
CA LEU A 81 1.06 -12.40 -8.84
C LEU A 81 2.11 -12.62 -9.94
N GLN A 82 2.61 -11.54 -10.52
CA GLN A 82 3.67 -11.56 -11.53
C GLN A 82 4.95 -10.90 -11.00
N HIS A 83 5.09 -10.80 -9.68
CA HIS A 83 6.28 -10.29 -8.98
C HIS A 83 6.57 -8.81 -9.23
N LYS A 84 5.52 -8.01 -9.47
CA LYS A 84 5.65 -6.57 -9.78
C LYS A 84 4.75 -5.69 -8.91
N PHE A 85 4.53 -6.10 -7.65
CA PHE A 85 3.68 -5.32 -6.74
C PHE A 85 4.19 -3.89 -6.58
N TRP A 86 5.44 -3.73 -6.18
CA TRP A 86 5.98 -2.40 -5.86
C TRP A 86 6.08 -1.51 -7.08
N GLU A 87 6.38 -2.08 -8.23
CA GLU A 87 6.42 -1.32 -9.49
C GLU A 87 5.02 -0.79 -9.85
N MET A 88 4.00 -1.62 -9.71
CA MET A 88 2.62 -1.16 -9.93
C MET A 88 2.20 -0.15 -8.86
N HIS A 89 2.54 -0.40 -7.59
CA HIS A 89 2.29 0.52 -6.48
C HIS A 89 2.84 1.92 -6.80
N ASP A 90 4.06 1.99 -7.30
CA ASP A 90 4.70 3.24 -7.65
C ASP A 90 3.98 3.94 -8.81
N LEU A 91 3.57 3.20 -9.85
CA LEU A 91 2.84 3.75 -10.98
C LEU A 91 1.47 4.29 -10.57
N LEU A 92 0.77 3.58 -9.70
CA LEU A 92 -0.57 4.00 -9.25
C LEU A 92 -0.49 5.33 -8.49
N TYR A 93 0.45 5.46 -7.55
CA TYR A 93 0.62 6.71 -6.82
C TYR A 93 1.16 7.84 -7.68
N SER A 94 1.96 7.53 -8.68
CA SER A 94 2.49 8.54 -9.61
C SER A 94 1.43 9.04 -10.60
N ASN A 95 0.27 8.36 -10.68
CA ASN A 95 -0.76 8.65 -11.67
C ASN A 95 -2.16 8.59 -11.05
N GLN A 96 -2.34 9.24 -9.91
CA GLN A 96 -3.59 9.15 -9.13
C GLN A 96 -4.84 9.64 -9.88
N LEU A 97 -4.68 10.47 -10.88
CA LEU A 97 -5.80 10.96 -11.69
C LEU A 97 -6.19 9.99 -12.81
N TYR A 98 -5.40 8.93 -13.01
CA TYR A 98 -5.56 8.00 -14.13
C TYR A 98 -5.58 6.57 -13.61
N LEU A 99 -6.68 6.20 -12.93
CA LEU A 99 -6.85 4.88 -12.30
C LEU A 99 -8.04 4.10 -12.87
N GLY A 100 -8.49 4.48 -14.08
CA GLY A 100 -9.55 3.74 -14.77
C GLY A 100 -9.04 2.41 -15.33
N SER A 101 -9.97 1.57 -15.79
CA SER A 101 -9.64 0.23 -16.29
C SER A 101 -8.60 0.24 -17.40
N ASP A 102 -8.73 1.15 -18.37
CA ASP A 102 -7.79 1.25 -19.49
C ASP A 102 -6.41 1.72 -19.02
N ASP A 103 -6.38 2.62 -18.02
CA ASP A 103 -5.13 3.10 -17.44
C ASP A 103 -4.38 1.96 -16.77
N LEU A 104 -5.08 1.13 -16.01
CA LEU A 104 -4.48 0.00 -15.31
C LEU A 104 -3.86 -1.00 -16.27
N LEU A 105 -4.54 -1.28 -17.40
CA LEU A 105 -3.98 -2.14 -18.44
C LEU A 105 -2.72 -1.53 -19.06
N GLY A 106 -2.72 -0.21 -19.26
CA GLY A 106 -1.55 0.51 -19.76
C GLY A 106 -0.34 0.36 -18.84
N TYR A 107 -0.56 0.43 -17.52
CA TYR A 107 0.52 0.23 -16.55
C TYR A 107 1.06 -1.20 -16.60
N ALA A 108 0.17 -2.18 -16.76
CA ALA A 108 0.59 -3.57 -16.90
C ALA A 108 1.47 -3.75 -18.13
N GLU A 109 1.12 -3.13 -19.25
CA GLU A 109 1.93 -3.15 -20.47
C GLU A 109 3.29 -2.50 -20.23
N GLU A 110 3.30 -1.34 -19.59
CA GLU A 110 4.53 -0.60 -19.28
C GLU A 110 5.49 -1.45 -18.42
N LEU A 111 4.95 -2.22 -17.49
CA LEU A 111 5.72 -3.09 -16.62
C LEU A 111 6.14 -4.42 -17.28
N GLY A 112 5.70 -4.67 -18.50
CA GLY A 112 6.03 -5.91 -19.21
C GLY A 112 5.29 -7.11 -18.69
N LEU A 113 4.14 -6.92 -18.03
CA LEU A 113 3.34 -8.03 -17.52
C LEU A 113 2.63 -8.78 -18.65
N ASP A 114 2.28 -10.03 -18.38
CA ASP A 114 1.34 -10.77 -19.21
C ASP A 114 -0.03 -10.10 -19.04
N THR A 115 -0.43 -9.28 -20.03
CA THR A 115 -1.64 -8.46 -19.93
C THR A 115 -2.92 -9.29 -19.97
N ARG A 116 -2.91 -10.45 -20.65
CA ARG A 116 -4.04 -11.33 -20.66
C ARG A 116 -4.31 -11.92 -19.29
N ARG A 117 -3.25 -12.41 -18.64
CA ARG A 117 -3.31 -12.91 -17.27
C ARG A 117 -3.70 -11.79 -16.31
N PHE A 118 -3.11 -10.61 -16.46
CA PHE A 118 -3.44 -9.46 -15.63
C PHE A 118 -4.93 -9.12 -15.72
N SER A 119 -5.48 -9.08 -16.94
CA SER A 119 -6.92 -8.79 -17.14
C SER A 119 -7.81 -9.83 -16.47
N GLN A 120 -7.43 -11.10 -16.53
CA GLN A 120 -8.16 -12.15 -15.85
C GLN A 120 -8.09 -11.98 -14.33
N ASP A 121 -6.91 -11.65 -13.82
CA ASP A 121 -6.69 -11.50 -12.39
C ASP A 121 -7.44 -10.26 -11.83
N LEU A 122 -7.71 -9.25 -12.65
CA LEU A 122 -8.54 -8.12 -12.24
C LEU A 122 -9.97 -8.54 -11.87
N GLN A 123 -10.42 -9.69 -12.35
CA GLN A 123 -11.73 -10.23 -12.04
C GLN A 123 -11.68 -11.30 -10.92
N SER A 124 -10.54 -11.48 -10.28
CA SER A 124 -10.33 -12.53 -9.29
C SER A 124 -11.08 -12.25 -7.99
N GLU A 125 -11.95 -13.18 -7.61
CA GLU A 125 -12.63 -13.11 -6.31
C GLU A 125 -11.66 -13.34 -5.15
N VAL A 126 -10.58 -14.08 -5.39
CA VAL A 126 -9.54 -14.32 -4.37
C VAL A 126 -8.81 -13.02 -4.04
N LEU A 127 -8.46 -12.23 -5.07
CA LEU A 127 -7.80 -10.94 -4.85
C LEU A 127 -8.75 -9.95 -4.18
N ALA A 128 -10.02 -9.92 -4.59
CA ALA A 128 -11.03 -9.08 -3.95
C ALA A 128 -11.18 -9.43 -2.46
N ALA A 129 -11.20 -10.72 -2.15
CA ALA A 129 -11.28 -11.20 -0.77
C ALA A 129 -10.05 -10.80 0.05
N LYS A 130 -8.86 -10.84 -0.57
CA LYS A 130 -7.63 -10.41 0.09
C LYS A 130 -7.70 -8.94 0.48
N ILE A 131 -8.16 -8.09 -0.44
CA ILE A 131 -8.28 -6.65 -0.18
C ILE A 131 -9.31 -6.41 0.92
N GLN A 132 -10.44 -7.11 0.88
CA GLN A 132 -11.47 -6.99 1.90
C GLN A 132 -10.93 -7.42 3.27
N ALA A 133 -10.16 -8.49 3.34
CA ALA A 133 -9.55 -8.96 4.58
C ALA A 133 -8.56 -7.93 5.14
N GLU A 134 -7.77 -7.29 4.27
CA GLU A 134 -6.86 -6.21 4.71
C GLU A 134 -7.63 -5.00 5.23
N PHE A 135 -8.71 -4.63 4.55
CA PHE A 135 -9.59 -3.56 5.01
C PHE A 135 -10.15 -3.86 6.40
N GLU A 136 -10.67 -5.07 6.59
CA GLU A 136 -11.21 -5.49 7.89
C GLU A 136 -10.14 -5.52 8.98
N SER A 137 -8.91 -5.92 8.63
CA SER A 137 -7.79 -5.90 9.57
C SER A 137 -7.46 -4.46 10.01
N GLY A 138 -7.59 -3.51 9.09
CA GLY A 138 -7.43 -2.09 9.40
C GLY A 138 -8.51 -1.62 10.36
N GLU A 139 -9.77 -1.92 10.07
CA GLU A 139 -10.88 -1.57 10.95
C GLU A 139 -10.68 -2.14 12.37
N SER A 140 -10.29 -3.41 12.46
CA SER A 140 -10.03 -4.07 13.74
C SER A 140 -8.88 -3.41 14.50
N SER A 141 -7.93 -2.81 13.79
CA SER A 141 -6.78 -2.13 14.39
C SER A 141 -7.05 -0.66 14.72
N GLY A 142 -8.23 -0.15 14.39
CA GLY A 142 -8.62 1.22 14.68
C GLY A 142 -8.44 2.20 13.55
N VAL A 143 -8.24 1.72 12.31
CA VAL A 143 -8.14 2.59 11.13
C VAL A 143 -9.52 3.13 10.77
N THR A 144 -9.63 4.46 10.67
CA THR A 144 -10.88 5.13 10.29
C THR A 144 -10.71 6.00 9.04
N GLY A 145 -9.49 6.11 8.52
CA GLY A 145 -9.18 6.89 7.32
C GLY A 145 -7.77 6.57 6.84
N THR A 146 -7.35 7.21 5.77
CA THR A 146 -6.06 6.93 5.15
C THR A 146 -5.28 8.24 4.91
N PRO A 147 -3.94 8.20 4.98
CA PRO A 147 -3.13 7.06 5.39
C PRO A 147 -3.18 6.86 6.90
N ASN A 148 -2.91 5.66 7.36
CA ASN A 148 -2.79 5.35 8.78
C ASN A 148 -1.55 4.48 8.96
N PHE A 149 -0.74 4.80 9.98
CA PHE A 149 0.56 4.16 10.17
C PHE A 149 0.67 3.45 11.50
N TYR A 150 1.36 2.32 11.49
CA TYR A 150 1.73 1.57 12.69
C TYR A 150 3.23 1.34 12.68
N ILE A 151 3.90 1.66 13.79
CA ILE A 151 5.33 1.47 13.95
C ILE A 151 5.55 0.41 15.02
N ASN A 152 6.17 -0.70 14.64
CA ASN A 152 6.36 -1.86 15.51
C ASN A 152 5.06 -2.28 16.20
N GLY A 153 3.95 -2.26 15.45
CA GLY A 153 2.65 -2.70 15.92
C GLY A 153 1.83 -1.66 16.65
N GLU A 154 2.36 -0.48 16.91
CA GLU A 154 1.65 0.59 17.61
C GLU A 154 1.26 1.70 16.65
N LYS A 155 0.04 2.22 16.83
CA LYS A 155 -0.47 3.29 15.98
C LYS A 155 0.36 4.56 16.13
N TYR A 156 0.80 5.08 14.99
CA TYR A 156 1.54 6.35 14.96
C TYR A 156 0.56 7.49 14.71
N ASN A 157 0.49 8.43 15.64
CA ASN A 157 -0.41 9.58 15.57
C ASN A 157 0.32 10.90 15.32
N GLY A 158 1.62 10.85 15.03
CA GLY A 158 2.43 12.06 14.77
C GLY A 158 2.35 12.50 13.31
N ASP A 159 3.10 13.54 13.01
CA ASP A 159 3.20 14.07 11.66
C ASP A 159 3.97 13.12 10.74
N TRP A 160 3.50 12.97 9.52
CA TRP A 160 4.17 12.16 8.50
C TRP A 160 4.53 12.98 7.26
N GLU A 161 4.06 14.20 7.14
CA GLU A 161 4.27 15.04 5.96
C GLU A 161 5.73 15.50 5.84
N GLY A 162 6.17 15.70 4.60
CA GLY A 162 7.53 16.15 4.31
C GLY A 162 8.57 15.18 4.87
N ASP A 163 9.48 15.65 5.71
CA ASP A 163 10.54 14.84 6.32
C ASP A 163 10.22 14.42 7.75
N SER A 164 9.00 14.70 8.23
CA SER A 164 8.62 14.43 9.63
C SER A 164 8.76 12.96 9.99
N LEU A 165 8.28 12.07 9.13
CA LEU A 165 8.32 10.64 9.38
C LEU A 165 9.78 10.12 9.36
N THR A 166 10.57 10.56 8.39
CA THR A 166 11.99 10.21 8.31
C THR A 166 12.73 10.64 9.58
N HIS A 167 12.44 11.83 10.04
CA HIS A 167 13.02 12.37 11.28
C HIS A 167 12.66 11.51 12.50
N TYR A 168 11.38 11.17 12.61
CA TYR A 168 10.90 10.36 13.74
C TYR A 168 11.53 8.97 13.77
N LEU A 169 11.75 8.35 12.58
CA LEU A 169 12.26 6.99 12.47
C LEU A 169 13.77 6.87 12.60
N LYS A 170 14.49 7.99 12.61
CA LYS A 170 15.96 7.98 12.76
C LYS A 170 16.44 7.49 14.11
#